data_4f8f96c6d5fe6c0b6df341e5d5f4e50c
#
_entry.id   4f8f96c6d5fe6c0b6df341e5d5f4e50c
#
_cell.length_a   1.000
_cell.length_b   1.000
_cell.length_c   1.000
_cell.angle_alpha   90.00
_cell.angle_beta   90.00
_cell.angle_gamma   90.00
#
_symmetry.space_group_name_H-M   'P 1'
#
loop_
_entity.id
_entity.type
_entity.pdbx_description
1 polymer ?
#
loop_
_entity_poly.entity_id
_entity_poly.type
_entity_poly.pdbx_seq_one_letter_code
_entity_poly.pdbx_strand_id
1 'polypeptide(L)'
;MGLGLLLLVSVGKENLYLSGQPEITYFKLVYKQYTNFSIETIPQYFKTDPDFSRKITINISKNADLLNKLNLYVKLPSIPANNHSYLPNNIKKFRWIEKIGLGIIKNIDLEIGGIFIDRLSGDFLNMYNELHITDGLNKAYNIMIGNTDENKEYTNGKESYELQIPLNFWFCQDSGLSLPLVALAHNDVKIHIEFNSFNKCFMESPTHYITVKDNFCLFEKDELIKQNVNGNIAIGRYKYFDVAENRLYFDRISNDFIIP
;
A
#
# COMPACT_ATOMS: atom_id res chain seq x y z
N MET A 1 50.73 -26.08 -17.68
CA MET A 1 49.77 -25.52 -16.70
C MET A 1 50.58 -24.94 -15.55
N GLY A 2 50.42 -23.66 -15.25
CA GLY A 2 51.15 -23.01 -14.15
C GLY A 2 50.72 -23.55 -12.80
N LEU A 3 51.65 -23.67 -11.86
CA LEU A 3 51.41 -24.13 -10.50
C LEU A 3 50.26 -23.40 -9.80
N GLY A 4 50.08 -22.11 -10.09
CA GLY A 4 48.99 -21.29 -9.55
C GLY A 4 47.60 -21.75 -10.02
N LEU A 5 47.47 -22.22 -11.25
CA LEU A 5 46.21 -22.73 -11.79
C LEU A 5 45.85 -24.08 -11.16
N LEU A 6 46.87 -24.88 -10.85
CA LEU A 6 46.72 -26.16 -10.17
C LEU A 6 46.30 -25.97 -8.72
N LEU A 7 46.82 -24.93 -8.05
CA LEU A 7 46.43 -24.54 -6.69
C LEU A 7 45.00 -23.98 -6.64
N LEU A 8 44.56 -23.24 -7.66
CA LEU A 8 43.18 -22.74 -7.77
C LEU A 8 42.16 -23.87 -8.03
N VAL A 9 42.56 -24.94 -8.69
CA VAL A 9 41.70 -26.10 -9.00
C VAL A 9 41.80 -27.18 -7.91
N SER A 10 42.85 -27.17 -7.06
CA SER A 10 42.97 -28.14 -5.98
C SER A 10 41.94 -27.88 -4.90
N VAL A 11 41.11 -28.88 -4.65
CA VAL A 11 40.07 -28.80 -3.61
C VAL A 11 40.66 -29.34 -2.30
N GLY A 12 40.96 -28.45 -1.38
CA GLY A 12 41.33 -28.83 -0.01
C GLY A 12 40.12 -29.22 0.84
N LYS A 13 40.35 -29.82 2.01
CA LYS A 13 39.26 -30.17 2.94
C LYS A 13 38.43 -28.93 3.37
N GLU A 14 39.08 -27.80 3.52
CA GLU A 14 38.41 -26.51 3.84
C GLU A 14 37.56 -25.98 2.69
N ASN A 15 38.05 -26.15 1.46
CA ASN A 15 37.26 -25.76 0.28
C ASN A 15 36.05 -26.70 0.09
N LEU A 16 36.19 -27.99 0.42
CA LEU A 16 35.08 -28.92 0.40
C LEU A 16 33.97 -28.51 1.40
N TYR A 17 34.40 -28.06 2.59
CA TYR A 17 33.48 -27.56 3.61
C TYR A 17 32.71 -26.32 3.15
N LEU A 18 33.37 -25.39 2.46
CA LEU A 18 32.77 -24.13 2.00
C LEU A 18 32.01 -24.25 0.66
N SER A 19 32.41 -25.19 -0.20
CA SER A 19 31.87 -25.26 -1.58
C SER A 19 31.24 -26.58 -1.97
N GLY A 20 31.53 -27.67 -1.23
CA GLY A 20 31.06 -29.01 -1.60
C GLY A 20 29.57 -29.20 -1.44
N GLN A 21 29.01 -28.80 -0.34
CA GLN A 21 27.56 -28.76 -0.06
C GLN A 21 27.20 -27.58 0.86
N PRO A 22 27.46 -26.33 0.42
CA PRO A 22 27.24 -25.20 1.28
C PRO A 22 25.74 -24.94 1.44
N GLU A 23 25.31 -24.64 2.65
CA GLU A 23 23.97 -24.08 2.92
C GLU A 23 24.00 -22.57 2.73
N ILE A 24 25.04 -21.90 3.24
CA ILE A 24 25.28 -20.47 3.11
C ILE A 24 26.76 -20.27 2.80
N THR A 25 27.07 -19.43 1.81
CA THR A 25 28.43 -18.98 1.50
C THR A 25 28.54 -17.45 1.63
N TYR A 26 29.76 -16.93 1.82
CA TYR A 26 30.00 -15.47 1.84
C TYR A 26 29.74 -14.77 0.50
N PHE A 27 29.74 -15.53 -0.61
CA PHE A 27 29.66 -14.97 -1.96
C PHE A 27 28.32 -15.22 -2.65
N LYS A 28 27.60 -16.25 -2.25
CA LYS A 28 26.34 -16.64 -2.85
C LYS A 28 25.49 -17.43 -1.87
N LEU A 29 24.22 -17.05 -1.76
CA LEU A 29 23.24 -17.89 -1.10
C LEU A 29 22.96 -19.11 -1.97
N VAL A 30 23.20 -20.30 -1.43
CA VAL A 30 22.96 -21.56 -2.12
C VAL A 30 21.78 -22.24 -1.44
N TYR A 31 20.70 -22.42 -2.18
CA TYR A 31 19.56 -23.20 -1.73
C TYR A 31 19.85 -24.68 -1.98
N LYS A 32 19.91 -25.47 -0.91
CA LYS A 32 20.05 -26.90 -1.00
C LYS A 32 18.69 -27.56 -0.91
N GLN A 33 18.33 -28.29 -1.94
CA GLN A 33 17.10 -29.06 -1.94
C GLN A 33 17.36 -30.43 -1.27
N TYR A 34 16.72 -30.68 -0.14
CA TYR A 34 16.82 -31.96 0.58
C TYR A 34 15.71 -32.93 0.17
N THR A 35 14.55 -32.41 -0.21
CA THR A 35 13.38 -33.16 -0.63
C THR A 35 12.74 -32.49 -1.83
N ASN A 36 11.95 -33.25 -2.59
CA ASN A 36 11.09 -32.65 -3.62
C ASN A 36 10.01 -31.79 -2.95
N PHE A 37 9.76 -30.62 -3.51
CA PHE A 37 8.72 -29.71 -3.03
C PHE A 37 7.95 -29.10 -4.19
N SER A 38 6.73 -28.66 -3.92
CA SER A 38 5.92 -27.85 -4.82
C SER A 38 5.44 -26.60 -4.12
N ILE A 39 5.20 -25.55 -4.89
CA ILE A 39 4.63 -24.29 -4.37
C ILE A 39 3.26 -24.11 -5.03
N GLU A 40 2.25 -23.90 -4.20
CA GLU A 40 0.88 -23.66 -4.64
C GLU A 40 0.32 -22.40 -3.97
N THR A 41 -0.50 -21.66 -4.70
CA THR A 41 -1.22 -20.50 -4.17
C THR A 41 -2.66 -20.90 -3.89
N ILE A 42 -3.05 -20.88 -2.62
CA ILE A 42 -4.38 -21.29 -2.18
C ILE A 42 -5.16 -20.04 -1.75
N PRO A 43 -6.26 -19.70 -2.42
CA PRO A 43 -7.10 -18.58 -2.02
C PRO A 43 -7.81 -18.88 -0.70
N GLN A 44 -7.81 -17.90 0.20
CA GLN A 44 -8.54 -17.94 1.47
C GLN A 44 -9.57 -16.84 1.47
N TYR A 45 -10.81 -17.17 1.79
CA TYR A 45 -11.91 -16.22 1.78
C TYR A 45 -12.32 -15.83 3.21
N PHE A 46 -12.63 -14.57 3.39
CA PHE A 46 -13.17 -14.07 4.66
C PHE A 46 -14.62 -14.53 4.82
N LYS A 47 -15.00 -14.86 6.05
CA LYS A 47 -16.38 -15.24 6.38
C LYS A 47 -17.32 -14.04 6.50
N THR A 48 -16.76 -12.87 6.74
CA THR A 48 -17.48 -11.60 6.91
C THR A 48 -17.14 -10.67 5.74
N ASP A 49 -18.12 -9.93 5.27
CA ASP A 49 -17.90 -8.95 4.21
C ASP A 49 -16.95 -7.85 4.69
N PRO A 50 -15.82 -7.64 3.99
CA PRO A 50 -14.87 -6.58 4.31
C PRO A 50 -15.48 -5.23 3.94
N ASP A 51 -15.24 -4.23 4.78
CA ASP A 51 -15.62 -2.84 4.52
C ASP A 51 -14.65 -1.89 5.24
N PHE A 52 -14.68 -0.63 4.85
CA PHE A 52 -13.92 0.42 5.54
C PHE A 52 -14.29 0.51 7.01
N SER A 53 -13.33 0.87 7.86
CA SER A 53 -13.49 0.96 9.33
C SER A 53 -13.87 -0.36 10.01
N ARG A 54 -13.78 -1.48 9.33
CA ARG A 54 -14.06 -2.79 9.90
C ARG A 54 -12.79 -3.57 10.20
N LYS A 55 -12.90 -4.44 11.20
CA LYS A 55 -11.91 -5.46 11.50
C LYS A 55 -12.45 -6.80 11.04
N ILE A 56 -11.68 -7.50 10.25
CA ILE A 56 -12.00 -8.83 9.74
C ILE A 56 -10.94 -9.83 10.20
N THR A 57 -11.33 -11.08 10.32
CA THR A 57 -10.45 -12.17 10.74
C THR A 57 -10.53 -13.31 9.75
N ILE A 58 -9.38 -13.85 9.38
CA ILE A 58 -9.28 -15.07 8.61
C ILE A 58 -8.47 -16.11 9.37
N ASN A 59 -8.92 -17.35 9.31
CA ASN A 59 -8.17 -18.49 9.82
C ASN A 59 -7.46 -19.15 8.63
N ILE A 60 -6.15 -19.26 8.69
CA ILE A 60 -5.34 -19.87 7.64
C ILE A 60 -5.59 -21.37 7.63
N SER A 61 -6.01 -21.90 6.50
CA SER A 61 -6.18 -23.34 6.33
C SER A 61 -4.83 -24.05 6.30
N LYS A 62 -4.79 -25.23 6.94
CA LYS A 62 -3.55 -26.04 7.02
C LYS A 62 -3.49 -27.06 5.88
N ASN A 63 -3.64 -26.58 4.65
CA ASN A 63 -3.64 -27.42 3.45
C ASN A 63 -2.23 -27.72 2.92
N ALA A 64 -1.21 -27.07 3.49
CA ALA A 64 0.19 -27.22 3.11
C ALA A 64 1.06 -27.34 4.36
N ASP A 65 2.29 -27.87 4.20
CA ASP A 65 3.23 -28.04 5.31
C ASP A 65 3.85 -26.71 5.76
N LEU A 66 4.14 -25.84 4.80
CA LEU A 66 4.82 -24.56 5.02
C LEU A 66 4.03 -23.41 4.41
N LEU A 67 3.94 -22.30 5.12
CA LEU A 67 3.42 -21.04 4.62
C LEU A 67 4.58 -20.10 4.34
N ASN A 68 4.75 -19.72 3.07
CA ASN A 68 5.88 -18.91 2.62
C ASN A 68 5.49 -17.46 2.32
N LYS A 69 4.38 -17.23 1.62
CA LYS A 69 3.96 -15.88 1.19
C LYS A 69 2.50 -15.66 1.44
N LEU A 70 2.17 -14.43 1.80
CA LEU A 70 0.80 -13.96 1.93
C LEU A 70 0.60 -12.71 1.09
N ASN A 71 -0.47 -12.70 0.32
CA ASN A 71 -0.92 -11.54 -0.43
C ASN A 71 -2.37 -11.25 -0.05
N LEU A 72 -2.66 -10.00 0.26
CA LEU A 72 -4.02 -9.52 0.43
C LEU A 72 -4.56 -9.03 -0.91
N TYR A 73 -5.62 -9.67 -1.38
CA TYR A 73 -6.30 -9.30 -2.61
C TYR A 73 -7.53 -8.46 -2.27
N VAL A 74 -7.61 -7.26 -2.81
CA VAL A 74 -8.71 -6.32 -2.55
C VAL A 74 -9.23 -5.77 -3.87
N LYS A 75 -10.54 -5.82 -4.06
CA LYS A 75 -11.19 -5.16 -5.19
C LYS A 75 -11.84 -3.87 -4.73
N LEU A 76 -11.31 -2.74 -5.18
CA LEU A 76 -11.95 -1.45 -4.98
C LEU A 76 -13.22 -1.37 -5.84
N PRO A 77 -14.33 -0.87 -5.30
CA PRO A 77 -15.57 -0.74 -6.07
C PRO A 77 -15.44 0.31 -7.15
N SER A 78 -16.24 0.19 -8.20
CA SER A 78 -16.44 1.27 -9.15
C SER A 78 -17.29 2.36 -8.50
N ILE A 79 -16.91 3.61 -8.71
CA ILE A 79 -17.65 4.77 -8.26
C ILE A 79 -18.26 5.45 -9.49
N PRO A 80 -19.58 5.47 -9.61
CA PRO A 80 -20.23 6.02 -10.79
C PRO A 80 -20.00 7.52 -10.92
N ALA A 81 -19.90 8.00 -12.16
CA ALA A 81 -19.84 9.43 -12.43
C ALA A 81 -21.13 10.14 -12.00
N ASN A 82 -20.98 11.28 -11.35
CA ASN A 82 -22.11 12.10 -10.97
C ASN A 82 -22.52 13.00 -12.14
N ASN A 83 -23.58 12.64 -12.84
CA ASN A 83 -24.08 13.35 -14.02
C ASN A 83 -25.22 14.33 -13.68
N HIS A 84 -25.21 14.97 -12.52
CA HIS A 84 -26.18 16.01 -12.22
C HIS A 84 -25.99 17.20 -13.18
N SER A 85 -26.81 17.23 -14.21
CA SER A 85 -26.77 18.17 -15.35
C SER A 85 -27.07 19.62 -15.01
N TYR A 86 -27.44 19.93 -13.78
CA TYR A 86 -27.87 21.29 -13.41
C TYR A 86 -26.74 22.25 -13.03
N LEU A 87 -25.51 21.78 -12.78
CA LEU A 87 -24.37 22.61 -12.43
C LEU A 87 -23.06 22.00 -12.98
N PRO A 88 -22.75 22.18 -14.27
CA PRO A 88 -21.59 21.55 -14.90
C PRO A 88 -20.24 21.95 -14.29
N ASN A 89 -20.16 23.08 -13.58
CA ASN A 89 -18.92 23.58 -13.00
C ASN A 89 -18.71 23.22 -11.51
N ASN A 90 -19.66 22.55 -10.87
CA ASN A 90 -19.59 22.21 -9.44
C ASN A 90 -19.49 20.70 -9.16
N ILE A 91 -19.11 19.92 -10.14
CA ILE A 91 -18.90 18.47 -9.93
C ILE A 91 -17.62 18.29 -9.14
N LYS A 92 -17.76 17.90 -7.87
CA LYS A 92 -16.61 17.46 -7.09
C LYS A 92 -16.02 16.21 -7.72
N LYS A 93 -14.77 16.33 -8.15
CA LYS A 93 -13.98 15.22 -8.59
C LYS A 93 -13.29 14.59 -7.39
N PHE A 94 -12.98 13.32 -7.46
CA PHE A 94 -12.23 12.67 -6.40
C PHE A 94 -11.08 11.83 -6.96
N ARG A 95 -10.14 11.53 -6.11
CA ARG A 95 -9.04 10.59 -6.39
C ARG A 95 -8.79 9.70 -5.19
N TRP A 96 -8.27 8.53 -5.44
CA TRP A 96 -7.69 7.74 -4.36
C TRP A 96 -6.41 8.38 -3.83
N ILE A 97 -6.06 8.12 -2.58
CA ILE A 97 -4.76 8.50 -2.04
C ILE A 97 -3.65 7.75 -2.77
N GLU A 98 -2.44 8.28 -2.72
CA GLU A 98 -1.26 7.58 -3.23
C GLU A 98 -1.06 6.26 -2.49
N LYS A 99 -0.66 5.21 -3.22
CA LYS A 99 -0.46 3.87 -2.66
C LYS A 99 -1.68 3.38 -1.90
N ILE A 100 -2.86 3.52 -2.49
CA ILE A 100 -4.15 3.20 -1.87
C ILE A 100 -4.17 1.82 -1.21
N GLY A 101 -3.50 0.82 -1.80
CA GLY A 101 -3.42 -0.52 -1.24
C GLY A 101 -2.81 -0.55 0.17
N LEU A 102 -1.82 0.29 0.43
CA LEU A 102 -1.23 0.43 1.76
C LEU A 102 -2.08 1.33 2.65
N GLY A 103 -2.66 2.39 2.07
CA GLY A 103 -3.47 3.36 2.79
C GLY A 103 -4.79 2.83 3.32
N ILE A 104 -5.37 1.78 2.73
CA ILE A 104 -6.58 1.13 3.26
C ILE A 104 -6.30 0.30 4.52
N ILE A 105 -5.05 -0.11 4.74
CA ILE A 105 -4.66 -0.94 5.87
C ILE A 105 -4.34 -0.06 7.06
N LYS A 106 -5.04 -0.26 8.17
CA LYS A 106 -4.69 0.34 9.45
C LYS A 106 -3.70 -0.55 10.19
N ASN A 107 -4.09 -1.79 10.46
CA ASN A 107 -3.25 -2.78 11.11
C ASN A 107 -3.56 -4.18 10.55
N ILE A 108 -2.54 -5.03 10.54
CA ILE A 108 -2.65 -6.47 10.29
C ILE A 108 -1.96 -7.18 11.42
N ASP A 109 -2.71 -7.95 12.20
CA ASP A 109 -2.20 -8.70 13.34
C ASP A 109 -2.13 -10.18 12.98
N LEU A 110 -1.03 -10.82 13.32
CA LEU A 110 -0.85 -12.26 13.25
C LEU A 110 -1.03 -12.86 14.64
N GLU A 111 -1.95 -13.80 14.75
CA GLU A 111 -2.24 -14.57 15.98
C GLU A 111 -1.95 -16.05 15.73
N ILE A 112 -1.20 -16.69 16.62
CA ILE A 112 -0.94 -18.13 16.61
C ILE A 112 -1.32 -18.71 17.97
N GLY A 113 -2.25 -19.67 17.97
CA GLY A 113 -2.68 -20.33 19.21
C GLY A 113 -3.30 -19.40 20.25
N GLY A 114 -3.93 -18.29 19.83
CA GLY A 114 -4.52 -17.29 20.73
C GLY A 114 -3.55 -16.21 21.20
N ILE A 115 -2.28 -16.24 20.77
CA ILE A 115 -1.26 -15.25 21.14
C ILE A 115 -0.96 -14.36 19.95
N PHE A 116 -0.97 -13.05 20.14
CA PHE A 116 -0.52 -12.09 19.14
C PHE A 116 1.01 -12.15 18.99
N ILE A 117 1.48 -12.41 17.80
CA ILE A 117 2.91 -12.61 17.51
C ILE A 117 3.52 -11.39 16.84
N ASP A 118 2.82 -10.83 15.82
CA ASP A 118 3.36 -9.74 15.03
C ASP A 118 2.25 -8.81 14.55
N ARG A 119 2.62 -7.53 14.31
CA ARG A 119 1.72 -6.50 13.80
C ARG A 119 2.37 -5.70 12.71
N LEU A 120 1.70 -5.62 11.57
CA LEU A 120 2.06 -4.76 10.46
C LEU A 120 1.06 -3.60 10.34
N SER A 121 1.54 -2.40 10.05
CA SER A 121 0.69 -1.26 9.67
C SER A 121 0.90 -0.91 8.20
N GLY A 122 -0.04 -0.18 7.59
CA GLY A 122 0.13 0.33 6.24
C GLY A 122 1.36 1.23 6.10
N ASP A 123 1.65 2.05 7.11
CA ASP A 123 2.82 2.93 7.15
C ASP A 123 4.12 2.12 7.23
N PHE A 124 4.15 1.07 8.06
CA PHE A 124 5.31 0.18 8.15
C PHE A 124 5.58 -0.51 6.80
N LEU A 125 4.53 -1.04 6.16
CA LEU A 125 4.65 -1.67 4.85
C LEU A 125 5.18 -0.68 3.80
N ASN A 126 4.75 0.59 3.86
CA ASN A 126 5.27 1.61 2.96
C ASN A 126 6.76 1.87 3.18
N MET A 127 7.19 2.10 4.43
CA MET A 127 8.60 2.31 4.75
C MET A 127 9.46 1.10 4.38
N TYR A 128 9.00 -0.11 4.71
CA TYR A 128 9.71 -1.34 4.38
C TYR A 128 9.93 -1.48 2.87
N ASN A 129 8.90 -1.23 2.08
CA ASN A 129 8.98 -1.38 0.63
C ASN A 129 9.86 -0.31 -0.02
N GLU A 130 9.83 0.93 0.45
CA GLU A 130 10.75 2.00 -0.02
C GLU A 130 12.23 1.63 0.17
N LEU A 131 12.55 0.87 1.23
CA LEU A 131 13.92 0.46 1.52
C LEU A 131 14.36 -0.82 0.79
N HIS A 132 13.43 -1.70 0.43
CA HIS A 132 13.76 -3.05 -0.04
C HIS A 132 13.40 -3.29 -1.51
N ILE A 133 12.53 -2.49 -2.10
CA ILE A 133 12.16 -2.68 -3.51
C ILE A 133 13.26 -2.13 -4.41
N THR A 134 13.75 -2.98 -5.31
CA THR A 134 14.70 -2.59 -6.34
C THR A 134 14.00 -1.81 -7.46
N ASP A 135 14.71 -0.91 -8.11
CA ASP A 135 14.18 -0.06 -9.19
C ASP A 135 13.48 -0.85 -10.30
N GLY A 136 14.00 -2.04 -10.65
CA GLY A 136 13.41 -2.90 -11.66
C GLY A 136 12.02 -3.45 -11.31
N LEU A 137 11.70 -3.60 -10.03
CA LEU A 137 10.42 -4.12 -9.55
C LEU A 137 9.45 -3.01 -9.15
N ASN A 138 9.91 -1.78 -8.98
CA ASN A 138 9.14 -0.66 -8.48
C ASN A 138 7.88 -0.38 -9.32
N LYS A 139 7.99 -0.42 -10.64
CA LYS A 139 6.84 -0.21 -11.54
C LYS A 139 5.74 -1.26 -11.34
N ALA A 140 6.11 -2.54 -11.27
CA ALA A 140 5.16 -3.62 -11.07
C ALA A 140 4.50 -3.53 -9.69
N TYR A 141 5.29 -3.25 -8.67
CA TYR A 141 4.79 -3.06 -7.31
C TYR A 141 3.81 -1.90 -7.20
N ASN A 142 4.10 -0.75 -7.82
CA ASN A 142 3.19 0.39 -7.83
C ASN A 142 1.83 0.06 -8.47
N ILE A 143 1.81 -0.74 -9.51
CA ILE A 143 0.56 -1.23 -10.12
C ILE A 143 -0.19 -2.13 -9.11
N MET A 144 0.50 -3.05 -8.43
CA MET A 144 -0.10 -3.97 -7.47
C MET A 144 -0.76 -3.24 -6.29
N ILE A 145 -0.15 -2.17 -5.78
CA ILE A 145 -0.68 -1.39 -4.65
C ILE A 145 -1.59 -0.23 -5.07
N GLY A 146 -1.86 -0.08 -6.36
CA GLY A 146 -2.75 0.96 -6.90
C GLY A 146 -2.15 2.36 -6.94
N ASN A 147 -0.82 2.49 -6.95
CA ASN A 147 -0.12 3.76 -7.14
C ASN A 147 0.04 4.09 -8.63
N THR A 148 -1.06 4.18 -9.34
CA THR A 148 -1.12 4.50 -10.77
C THR A 148 -1.64 5.91 -11.00
N ASP A 149 -1.30 6.50 -12.14
CA ASP A 149 -1.75 7.85 -12.48
C ASP A 149 -3.29 7.90 -12.59
N GLU A 150 -3.92 6.84 -13.10
CA GLU A 150 -5.38 6.71 -13.17
C GLU A 150 -6.04 6.83 -11.79
N ASN A 151 -5.46 6.25 -10.77
CA ASN A 151 -5.98 6.33 -9.40
C ASN A 151 -5.71 7.69 -8.74
N LYS A 152 -4.59 8.33 -9.06
CA LYS A 152 -4.16 9.63 -8.52
C LYS A 152 -4.79 10.82 -9.22
N GLU A 153 -5.32 10.67 -10.41
CA GLU A 153 -5.95 11.75 -11.14
C GLU A 153 -7.35 12.07 -10.59
N TYR A 154 -7.69 13.34 -10.51
CA TYR A 154 -9.04 13.78 -10.13
C TYR A 154 -10.03 13.56 -11.27
N THR A 155 -10.95 12.63 -11.10
CA THR A 155 -11.96 12.30 -12.09
C THR A 155 -13.37 12.34 -11.49
N ASN A 156 -14.35 12.50 -12.36
CA ASN A 156 -15.75 12.33 -11.99
C ASN A 156 -16.14 10.85 -12.18
N GLY A 157 -16.01 10.09 -11.11
CA GLY A 157 -16.16 8.63 -11.12
C GLY A 157 -14.81 7.90 -11.23
N LYS A 158 -14.79 6.66 -10.81
CA LYS A 158 -13.64 5.75 -10.90
C LYS A 158 -14.09 4.36 -11.28
N GLU A 159 -13.34 3.70 -12.12
CA GLU A 159 -13.52 2.29 -12.39
C GLU A 159 -13.08 1.42 -11.22
N SER A 160 -13.56 0.17 -11.18
CA SER A 160 -13.08 -0.79 -10.18
C SER A 160 -11.62 -1.10 -10.41
N TYR A 161 -10.85 -1.21 -9.34
CA TYR A 161 -9.42 -1.53 -9.40
C TYR A 161 -9.09 -2.70 -8.49
N GLU A 162 -8.27 -3.61 -8.97
CA GLU A 162 -7.85 -4.79 -8.22
C GLU A 162 -6.46 -4.57 -7.64
N LEU A 163 -6.37 -4.67 -6.33
CA LEU A 163 -5.14 -4.50 -5.57
C LEU A 163 -4.62 -5.86 -5.13
N GLN A 164 -3.31 -6.03 -5.20
CA GLN A 164 -2.61 -7.17 -4.66
C GLN A 164 -1.49 -6.68 -3.73
N ILE A 165 -1.68 -6.82 -2.44
CA ILE A 165 -0.82 -6.23 -1.43
C ILE A 165 0.00 -7.35 -0.77
N PRO A 166 1.33 -7.42 -1.01
CA PRO A 166 2.19 -8.37 -0.32
C PRO A 166 2.28 -8.02 1.17
N LEU A 167 2.12 -9.03 2.03
CA LEU A 167 2.26 -8.88 3.47
C LEU A 167 3.66 -9.33 3.88
N ASN A 168 4.45 -8.41 4.42
CA ASN A 168 5.86 -8.63 4.70
C ASN A 168 6.09 -9.12 6.15
N PHE A 169 5.40 -10.18 6.57
CA PHE A 169 5.73 -10.88 7.79
C PHE A 169 7.12 -11.52 7.68
N TRP A 170 7.76 -11.84 8.81
CA TRP A 170 9.12 -12.43 8.81
C TRP A 170 9.22 -13.69 7.94
N PHE A 171 8.19 -14.54 7.95
CA PHE A 171 8.17 -15.78 7.17
C PHE A 171 7.92 -15.58 5.68
N CYS A 172 7.54 -14.36 5.28
CA CYS A 172 7.36 -13.99 3.88
C CYS A 172 8.63 -13.46 3.22
N GLN A 173 9.68 -13.17 4.01
CA GLN A 173 10.90 -12.53 3.51
C GLN A 173 11.82 -13.53 2.81
N ASP A 174 11.99 -14.71 3.38
CA ASP A 174 12.85 -15.77 2.86
C ASP A 174 12.14 -17.11 2.95
N SER A 175 12.38 -17.98 1.96
CA SER A 175 11.85 -19.35 1.95
C SER A 175 12.32 -20.19 3.14
N GLY A 176 13.53 -19.92 3.66
CA GLY A 176 14.09 -20.58 4.84
C GLY A 176 13.41 -20.20 6.16
N LEU A 177 12.64 -19.09 6.17
CA LEU A 177 11.89 -18.60 7.34
C LEU A 177 10.41 -19.01 7.29
N SER A 178 10.01 -19.83 6.35
CA SER A 178 8.61 -20.24 6.15
C SER A 178 7.98 -20.78 7.43
N LEU A 179 6.73 -20.39 7.71
CA LEU A 179 6.00 -20.81 8.89
C LEU A 179 5.57 -22.28 8.76
N PRO A 180 6.02 -23.19 9.64
CA PRO A 180 5.70 -24.62 9.56
C PRO A 180 4.28 -24.88 10.07
N LEU A 181 3.28 -24.91 9.17
CA LEU A 181 1.89 -25.17 9.53
C LEU A 181 1.71 -26.61 10.05
N VAL A 182 2.52 -27.55 9.56
CA VAL A 182 2.52 -28.95 10.03
C VAL A 182 2.87 -29.04 11.52
N ALA A 183 3.81 -28.23 12.01
CA ALA A 183 4.18 -28.17 13.43
C ALA A 183 3.11 -27.50 14.29
N LEU A 184 2.25 -26.66 13.69
CA LEU A 184 1.17 -25.94 14.34
C LEU A 184 -0.16 -26.70 14.26
N ALA A 185 -0.15 -28.04 14.22
CA ALA A 185 -1.34 -28.86 14.01
C ALA A 185 -2.49 -28.53 14.98
N HIS A 186 -2.18 -28.23 16.23
CA HIS A 186 -3.14 -27.94 17.29
C HIS A 186 -3.37 -26.44 17.56
N ASN A 187 -2.62 -25.55 16.91
CA ASN A 187 -2.71 -24.11 17.09
C ASN A 187 -3.27 -23.45 15.82
N ASP A 188 -4.33 -22.69 15.96
CA ASP A 188 -4.86 -21.91 14.84
C ASP A 188 -3.94 -20.74 14.49
N VAL A 189 -3.75 -20.52 13.20
CA VAL A 189 -3.07 -19.33 12.66
C VAL A 189 -4.13 -18.40 12.12
N LYS A 190 -4.27 -17.23 12.74
CA LYS A 190 -5.27 -16.23 12.36
C LYS A 190 -4.61 -14.93 11.96
N ILE A 191 -5.19 -14.29 10.97
CA ILE A 191 -4.84 -12.94 10.56
C ILE A 191 -6.03 -12.03 10.77
N HIS A 192 -5.81 -10.96 11.52
CA HIS A 192 -6.80 -9.93 11.76
C HIS A 192 -6.42 -8.71 10.96
N ILE A 193 -7.30 -8.22 10.11
CA ILE A 193 -7.06 -7.02 9.30
C ILE A 193 -8.04 -5.95 9.74
N GLU A 194 -7.53 -4.80 10.11
CA GLU A 194 -8.31 -3.60 10.41
C GLU A 194 -8.11 -2.58 9.29
N PHE A 195 -9.21 -2.17 8.66
CA PHE A 195 -9.19 -1.20 7.58
C PHE A 195 -9.35 0.23 8.10
N ASN A 196 -8.72 1.16 7.42
CA ASN A 196 -8.91 2.59 7.63
C ASN A 196 -10.32 3.04 7.24
N SER A 197 -10.74 4.19 7.77
CA SER A 197 -12.00 4.81 7.35
C SER A 197 -11.93 5.28 5.91
N PHE A 198 -13.06 5.24 5.21
CA PHE A 198 -13.17 5.69 3.82
C PHE A 198 -12.63 7.11 3.62
N ASN A 199 -12.94 8.03 4.54
CA ASN A 199 -12.49 9.43 4.48
C ASN A 199 -10.96 9.61 4.48
N LYS A 200 -10.21 8.63 4.95
CA LYS A 200 -8.73 8.63 4.89
C LYS A 200 -8.19 8.07 3.57
N CYS A 201 -9.01 7.39 2.80
CA CYS A 201 -8.58 6.65 1.61
C CYS A 201 -8.78 7.41 0.31
N PHE A 202 -9.45 8.56 0.33
CA PHE A 202 -9.68 9.38 -0.86
C PHE A 202 -9.48 10.86 -0.59
N MET A 203 -9.34 11.61 -1.66
CA MET A 203 -9.27 13.06 -1.66
C MET A 203 -10.29 13.63 -2.64
N GLU A 204 -11.03 14.67 -2.21
CA GLU A 204 -11.91 15.45 -3.08
C GLU A 204 -11.16 16.62 -3.70
N SER A 205 -11.46 16.92 -4.95
CA SER A 205 -10.94 18.14 -5.57
C SER A 205 -11.63 19.36 -4.97
N PRO A 206 -10.89 20.43 -4.75
CA PRO A 206 -11.51 21.70 -4.44
C PRO A 206 -12.40 22.19 -5.60
N THR A 207 -13.46 22.91 -5.29
CA THR A 207 -14.41 23.37 -6.28
C THR A 207 -13.92 24.60 -7.07
N HIS A 208 -13.10 25.44 -6.44
CA HIS A 208 -12.62 26.71 -7.00
C HIS A 208 -11.18 27.00 -6.63
N TYR A 209 -10.57 27.88 -7.38
CA TYR A 209 -9.28 28.47 -7.03
C TYR A 209 -9.28 29.96 -7.31
N ILE A 210 -8.43 30.70 -6.60
CA ILE A 210 -8.09 32.10 -6.88
C ILE A 210 -6.58 32.25 -6.98
N THR A 211 -6.11 33.07 -7.90
CA THR A 211 -4.70 33.43 -7.98
C THR A 211 -4.40 34.55 -6.99
N VAL A 212 -3.38 34.37 -6.18
CA VAL A 212 -2.96 35.33 -5.14
C VAL A 212 -1.66 35.99 -5.58
N LYS A 213 -1.51 37.29 -5.30
CA LYS A 213 -0.31 38.05 -5.71
C LYS A 213 0.94 37.70 -4.91
N ASP A 214 0.75 37.32 -3.64
CA ASP A 214 1.84 37.03 -2.71
C ASP A 214 1.90 35.55 -2.40
N ASN A 215 3.13 35.00 -2.35
CA ASN A 215 3.40 33.58 -2.11
C ASN A 215 3.16 33.13 -0.66
N PHE A 216 2.33 33.83 0.10
CA PHE A 216 2.19 33.62 1.52
C PHE A 216 0.75 33.20 1.87
N CYS A 217 0.56 32.00 2.34
CA CYS A 217 -0.73 31.52 2.83
C CYS A 217 -0.59 31.06 4.28
N LEU A 218 -1.35 31.70 5.17
CA LEU A 218 -1.37 31.39 6.62
C LEU A 218 -2.58 30.54 7.03
N PHE A 219 -3.41 30.09 6.08
CA PHE A 219 -4.63 29.37 6.41
C PHE A 219 -4.33 27.92 6.75
N GLU A 220 -5.00 27.39 7.77
CA GLU A 220 -5.02 25.98 8.08
C GLU A 220 -6.03 25.24 7.18
N LYS A 221 -5.76 23.95 6.92
CA LYS A 221 -6.67 23.15 6.12
C LYS A 221 -8.08 23.13 6.73
N ASP A 222 -9.09 23.33 5.89
CA ASP A 222 -10.51 23.41 6.22
C ASP A 222 -10.94 24.68 6.98
N GLU A 223 -10.05 25.66 7.14
CA GLU A 223 -10.39 26.99 7.67
C GLU A 223 -11.35 27.76 6.75
N LEU A 224 -12.21 28.59 7.33
CA LEU A 224 -13.15 29.42 6.59
C LEU A 224 -12.47 30.70 6.11
N ILE A 225 -12.33 30.85 4.82
CA ILE A 225 -11.85 32.08 4.18
C ILE A 225 -13.05 32.96 3.80
N LYS A 226 -12.92 34.27 4.02
CA LYS A 226 -13.95 35.27 3.70
C LYS A 226 -13.36 36.40 2.91
N GLN A 227 -14.06 36.79 1.87
CA GLN A 227 -13.76 38.00 1.11
C GLN A 227 -14.97 38.95 1.18
N ASN A 228 -14.75 40.19 1.53
CA ASN A 228 -15.79 41.21 1.52
C ASN A 228 -15.47 42.28 0.45
N VAL A 229 -16.30 42.35 -0.58
CA VAL A 229 -16.17 43.35 -1.65
C VAL A 229 -17.50 44.04 -1.82
N ASN A 230 -17.55 45.33 -1.52
CA ASN A 230 -18.74 46.18 -1.66
C ASN A 230 -20.00 45.62 -0.95
N GLY A 231 -19.84 45.03 0.23
CA GLY A 231 -20.94 44.46 1.00
C GLY A 231 -21.32 43.02 0.61
N ASN A 232 -20.78 42.48 -0.47
CA ASN A 232 -20.93 41.09 -0.81
C ASN A 232 -19.84 40.24 -0.08
N ILE A 233 -20.31 39.33 0.75
CA ILE A 233 -19.42 38.41 1.49
C ILE A 233 -19.38 37.08 0.78
N ALA A 234 -18.23 36.77 0.20
CA ALA A 234 -17.93 35.44 -0.31
C ALA A 234 -17.28 34.56 0.80
N ILE A 235 -17.74 33.36 0.94
CA ILE A 235 -17.23 32.38 1.94
C ILE A 235 -16.79 31.10 1.23
N GLY A 236 -15.61 30.66 1.57
CA GLY A 236 -15.07 29.38 1.10
C GLY A 236 -14.37 28.64 2.23
N ARG A 237 -14.13 27.35 2.02
CA ARG A 237 -13.33 26.52 2.92
C ARG A 237 -11.99 26.23 2.25
N TYR A 238 -10.91 26.69 2.86
CA TYR A 238 -9.55 26.51 2.36
C TYR A 238 -9.17 25.03 2.30
N LYS A 239 -8.49 24.60 1.24
CA LYS A 239 -8.00 23.25 1.07
C LYS A 239 -6.48 23.19 1.05
N TYR A 240 -5.87 23.86 0.12
CA TYR A 240 -4.41 23.96 0.02
C TYR A 240 -4.00 25.14 -0.85
N PHE A 241 -2.74 25.50 -0.79
CA PHE A 241 -2.11 26.52 -1.60
C PHE A 241 -1.04 25.90 -2.49
N ASP A 242 -1.11 26.17 -3.79
CA ASP A 242 -0.09 25.80 -4.75
C ASP A 242 0.89 26.96 -4.92
N VAL A 243 2.10 26.76 -4.41
CA VAL A 243 3.18 27.75 -4.46
C VAL A 243 3.70 27.97 -5.87
N ALA A 244 3.68 26.94 -6.72
CA ALA A 244 4.21 27.03 -8.08
C ALA A 244 3.36 27.92 -8.99
N GLU A 245 2.03 27.84 -8.83
CA GLU A 245 1.08 28.59 -9.64
C GLU A 245 0.45 29.78 -8.88
N ASN A 246 0.83 30.02 -7.63
CA ASN A 246 0.24 31.03 -6.72
C ASN A 246 -1.28 30.92 -6.65
N ARG A 247 -1.79 29.69 -6.55
CA ARG A 247 -3.22 29.43 -6.50
C ARG A 247 -3.65 28.92 -5.13
N LEU A 248 -4.66 29.60 -4.58
CA LEU A 248 -5.35 29.17 -3.38
C LEU A 248 -6.59 28.38 -3.78
N TYR A 249 -6.62 27.11 -3.40
CA TYR A 249 -7.71 26.20 -3.69
C TYR A 249 -8.67 26.08 -2.51
N PHE A 250 -9.96 26.17 -2.80
CA PHE A 250 -11.01 26.18 -1.77
C PHE A 250 -12.32 25.57 -2.27
N ASP A 251 -13.15 25.13 -1.33
CA ASP A 251 -14.56 24.81 -1.58
C ASP A 251 -15.42 26.02 -1.36
N ARG A 252 -16.13 26.45 -2.39
CA ARG A 252 -17.07 27.57 -2.27
C ARG A 252 -18.28 27.15 -1.44
N ILE A 253 -18.62 28.02 -0.45
CA ILE A 253 -19.79 27.85 0.40
C ILE A 253 -20.88 28.85 -0.02
N SER A 254 -20.53 30.13 -0.21
CA SER A 254 -21.48 31.15 -0.64
C SER A 254 -20.78 32.21 -1.47
N ASN A 255 -21.50 32.80 -2.43
CA ASN A 255 -21.09 33.87 -3.34
C ASN A 255 -19.78 33.58 -4.09
N ASP A 256 -19.49 34.35 -5.13
CA ASP A 256 -18.26 34.23 -5.89
C ASP A 256 -17.17 35.14 -5.31
N PHE A 257 -15.95 34.60 -5.20
CA PHE A 257 -14.78 35.41 -4.90
C PHE A 257 -14.45 36.27 -6.12
N ILE A 258 -14.28 37.55 -5.91
CA ILE A 258 -13.93 38.49 -6.96
C ILE A 258 -12.42 38.57 -7.03
N ILE A 259 -11.88 38.28 -8.22
CA ILE A 259 -10.46 38.47 -8.53
C ILE A 259 -10.28 39.92 -8.93
N PRO A 260 -9.43 40.68 -8.23
CA PRO A 260 -9.19 42.11 -8.55
C PRO A 260 -8.44 42.28 -9.87
#